data_581505f6972758eb2550e9466804e9a8
#
_entry.id   581505f6972758eb2550e9466804e9a8
#
_cell.length_a   1.000
_cell.length_b   1.000
_cell.length_c   1.000
_cell.angle_alpha   90.00
_cell.angle_beta   90.00
_cell.angle_gamma   90.00
#
_symmetry.space_group_name_H-M   'P 1'
#
loop_
_entity.id
_entity.type
_entity.pdbx_description
1 polymer ?
#
loop_
_entity_poly.entity_id
_entity_poly.type
_entity_poly.pdbx_seq_one_letter_code
_entity_poly.pdbx_strand_id
1 'polypeptide(L)'
;MSKTSQYVSRQSDDKGIIAWSDEDNQIWHELITRQLSVIEGKACDEFLAGLEKLQLPTDRIPQLEEVSKVLRATTGWECAEVPALISFDKFFELLANKRFPVATFIRSREEFDYLQEPDIFHEIFGHCAMLTNPAFAEFTHTYGKLGLAASKQDRVFLARLYWFTIEFGLLKTADGLRIYGGGILSSPGETVYALESATPERKPFDAVDILRTPYRIDIMQPIYFLLNNIDDLFDVAHLDMMALVEQAKALGLHEPRFQPKQKQAS
;
A
#
# COMPACT_ATOMS: atom_id res chain seq x y z
N MET A 1 16.25 0.15 -17.94
CA MET A 1 16.19 1.64 -18.00
C MET A 1 15.41 2.08 -16.77
N SER A 2 15.96 2.94 -15.93
CA SER A 2 15.24 3.56 -14.82
C SER A 2 14.10 4.40 -15.42
N LYS A 3 12.85 4.13 -15.05
CA LYS A 3 11.74 5.02 -15.40
C LYS A 3 12.01 6.34 -14.66
N THR A 4 12.05 7.43 -15.38
CA THR A 4 12.10 8.77 -14.80
C THR A 4 10.67 9.16 -14.44
N SER A 5 10.43 9.53 -13.18
CA SER A 5 9.14 10.07 -12.77
C SER A 5 8.89 11.42 -13.44
N GLN A 6 7.63 11.70 -13.77
CA GLN A 6 7.20 13.03 -14.23
C GLN A 6 6.88 13.96 -13.05
N TYR A 7 6.77 13.41 -11.84
CA TYR A 7 6.42 14.18 -10.64
C TYR A 7 7.67 14.73 -9.96
N VAL A 8 7.54 15.95 -9.43
CA VAL A 8 8.60 16.64 -8.70
C VAL A 8 8.24 16.62 -7.21
N SER A 9 9.01 15.84 -6.45
CA SER A 9 8.89 15.82 -4.99
C SER A 9 9.38 17.12 -4.38
N ARG A 10 8.64 17.62 -3.40
CA ARG A 10 9.07 18.73 -2.56
C ARG A 10 10.10 18.24 -1.55
N GLN A 11 10.99 19.11 -1.14
CA GLN A 11 12.00 18.80 -0.12
C GLN A 11 11.65 19.53 1.18
N SER A 12 11.91 18.88 2.30
CA SER A 12 11.83 19.51 3.60
C SER A 12 12.98 20.52 3.79
N ASP A 13 12.70 21.56 4.56
CA ASP A 13 13.70 22.51 5.02
C ASP A 13 14.59 21.93 6.15
N ASP A 14 15.51 22.73 6.69
CA ASP A 14 16.42 22.35 7.78
C ASP A 14 15.67 21.96 9.08
N LYS A 15 14.38 22.28 9.19
CA LYS A 15 13.50 21.91 10.31
C LYS A 15 12.61 20.71 10.01
N GLY A 16 12.76 20.10 8.85
CA GLY A 16 11.95 18.99 8.40
C GLY A 16 10.53 19.39 7.93
N ILE A 17 10.31 20.66 7.61
CA ILE A 17 9.03 21.19 7.17
C ILE A 17 8.98 21.23 5.64
N ILE A 18 7.93 20.62 5.08
CA ILE A 18 7.65 20.66 3.64
C ILE A 18 6.66 21.80 3.39
N ALA A 19 7.04 22.73 2.51
CA ALA A 19 6.19 23.85 2.10
C ALA A 19 5.18 23.39 1.04
N TRP A 20 3.93 23.19 1.45
CA TRP A 20 2.79 22.89 0.57
C TRP A 20 2.11 24.17 0.12
N SER A 21 1.65 24.23 -1.12
CA SER A 21 0.85 25.37 -1.60
C SER A 21 -0.60 25.26 -1.11
N ASP A 22 -1.36 26.35 -1.23
CA ASP A 22 -2.78 26.35 -0.93
C ASP A 22 -3.54 25.37 -1.83
N GLU A 23 -3.12 25.23 -3.08
CA GLU A 23 -3.70 24.26 -4.02
C GLU A 23 -3.41 22.81 -3.60
N ASP A 24 -2.20 22.49 -3.16
CA ASP A 24 -1.85 21.16 -2.65
C ASP A 24 -2.72 20.82 -1.44
N ASN A 25 -2.88 21.76 -0.51
CA ASN A 25 -3.71 21.57 0.68
C ASN A 25 -5.20 21.43 0.32
N GLN A 26 -5.68 22.14 -0.70
CA GLN A 26 -7.05 22.03 -1.17
C GLN A 26 -7.29 20.65 -1.83
N ILE A 27 -6.35 20.13 -2.62
CA ILE A 27 -6.42 18.79 -3.21
C ILE A 27 -6.48 17.74 -2.09
N TRP A 28 -5.61 17.85 -1.08
CA TRP A 28 -5.63 16.97 0.09
C TRP A 28 -6.99 17.00 0.80
N HIS A 29 -7.53 18.19 1.07
CA HIS A 29 -8.83 18.35 1.71
C HIS A 29 -9.93 17.60 0.97
N GLU A 30 -9.98 17.75 -0.34
CA GLU A 30 -10.99 17.11 -1.18
C GLU A 30 -10.79 15.59 -1.23
N LEU A 31 -9.55 15.10 -1.33
CA LEU A 31 -9.24 13.68 -1.34
C LEU A 31 -9.63 13.02 -0.01
N ILE A 32 -9.18 13.57 1.13
CA ILE A 32 -9.45 12.96 2.43
C ILE A 32 -10.93 13.01 2.79
N THR A 33 -11.61 14.12 2.50
CA THR A 33 -13.04 14.27 2.78
C THR A 33 -13.87 13.27 1.97
N ARG A 34 -13.56 13.14 0.68
CA ARG A 34 -14.20 12.14 -0.19
C ARG A 34 -13.93 10.73 0.30
N GLN A 35 -12.67 10.41 0.58
CA GLN A 35 -12.28 9.04 0.89
C GLN A 35 -12.81 8.57 2.23
N LEU A 36 -12.86 9.43 3.24
CA LEU A 36 -13.49 9.12 4.53
C LEU A 36 -14.97 8.70 4.37
N SER A 37 -15.71 9.36 3.48
CA SER A 37 -17.10 8.98 3.17
C SER A 37 -17.17 7.66 2.40
N VAL A 38 -16.25 7.42 1.46
CA VAL A 38 -16.27 6.21 0.62
C VAL A 38 -15.93 4.95 1.41
N ILE A 39 -15.02 5.04 2.38
CA ILE A 39 -14.59 3.88 3.19
C ILE A 39 -15.55 3.56 4.34
N GLU A 40 -16.56 4.38 4.61
CA GLU A 40 -17.54 4.14 5.67
C GLU A 40 -18.21 2.76 5.50
N GLY A 41 -18.17 1.93 6.54
CA GLY A 41 -18.66 0.57 6.54
C GLY A 41 -17.86 -0.43 5.68
N LYS A 42 -16.75 -0.01 5.05
CA LYS A 42 -15.93 -0.81 4.13
C LYS A 42 -14.51 -1.07 4.66
N ALA A 43 -13.89 -0.09 5.33
CA ALA A 43 -12.58 -0.28 5.95
C ALA A 43 -12.68 -1.21 7.17
N CYS A 44 -11.59 -1.92 7.48
CA CYS A 44 -11.51 -2.71 8.71
C CYS A 44 -11.38 -1.82 9.96
N ASP A 45 -11.74 -2.38 11.11
CA ASP A 45 -11.73 -1.64 12.38
C ASP A 45 -10.31 -1.20 12.76
N GLU A 46 -9.30 -1.99 12.42
CA GLU A 46 -7.89 -1.69 12.70
C GLU A 46 -7.41 -0.47 11.90
N PHE A 47 -7.88 -0.31 10.66
CA PHE A 47 -7.60 0.89 9.86
C PHE A 47 -8.27 2.13 10.45
N LEU A 48 -9.55 2.01 10.83
CA LEU A 48 -10.28 3.12 11.46
C LEU A 48 -9.65 3.53 12.79
N ALA A 49 -9.26 2.55 13.63
CA ALA A 49 -8.53 2.82 14.87
C ALA A 49 -7.15 3.47 14.59
N GLY A 50 -6.51 3.11 13.48
CA GLY A 50 -5.26 3.74 13.03
C GLY A 50 -5.47 5.20 12.63
N LEU A 51 -6.51 5.52 11.88
CA LEU A 51 -6.88 6.90 11.53
C LEU A 51 -7.18 7.74 12.78
N GLU A 52 -7.89 7.16 13.76
CA GLU A 52 -8.15 7.83 15.03
C GLU A 52 -6.85 8.17 15.79
N LYS A 53 -5.87 7.26 15.80
CA LYS A 53 -4.56 7.53 16.42
C LYS A 53 -3.78 8.61 15.67
N LEU A 54 -3.80 8.58 14.33
CA LEU A 54 -3.06 9.52 13.50
C LEU A 54 -3.63 10.94 13.56
N GLN A 55 -4.93 11.08 13.74
CA GLN A 55 -5.63 12.38 13.75
C GLN A 55 -5.21 13.26 12.56
N LEU A 56 -5.23 12.68 11.36
CA LEU A 56 -4.80 13.38 10.15
C LEU A 56 -5.60 14.69 9.96
N PRO A 57 -4.93 15.82 9.72
CA PRO A 57 -5.64 17.06 9.41
C PRO A 57 -6.41 16.90 8.10
N THR A 58 -7.63 17.47 8.07
CA THR A 58 -8.47 17.43 6.85
C THR A 58 -8.32 18.68 5.98
N ASP A 59 -7.73 19.74 6.51
CA ASP A 59 -7.60 21.05 5.87
C ASP A 59 -6.21 21.29 5.23
N ARG A 60 -5.26 20.43 5.49
CA ARG A 60 -3.89 20.51 4.96
C ARG A 60 -3.22 19.15 4.89
N ILE A 61 -2.14 19.07 4.12
CA ILE A 61 -1.24 17.92 4.12
C ILE A 61 -0.49 17.88 5.47
N PRO A 62 -0.47 16.72 6.19
CA PRO A 62 0.32 16.59 7.40
C PRO A 62 1.81 16.66 7.11
N GLN A 63 2.60 17.16 8.05
CA GLN A 63 4.03 17.02 8.00
C GLN A 63 4.43 15.59 8.36
N LEU A 64 5.49 15.07 7.76
CA LEU A 64 5.93 13.68 7.98
C LEU A 64 6.27 13.39 9.45
N GLU A 65 6.75 14.39 10.19
CA GLU A 65 7.04 14.26 11.61
C GLU A 65 5.78 14.12 12.47
N GLU A 66 4.67 14.74 12.09
CA GLU A 66 3.37 14.57 12.80
C GLU A 66 2.94 13.10 12.74
N VAL A 67 3.02 12.48 11.57
CA VAL A 67 2.70 11.06 11.36
C VAL A 67 3.72 10.16 12.05
N SER A 68 5.02 10.44 11.87
CA SER A 68 6.12 9.68 12.44
C SER A 68 6.07 9.61 13.97
N LYS A 69 5.67 10.69 14.62
CA LYS A 69 5.49 10.73 16.09
C LYS A 69 4.51 9.67 16.57
N VAL A 70 3.39 9.49 15.89
CA VAL A 70 2.38 8.48 16.22
C VAL A 70 2.90 7.07 15.89
N LEU A 71 3.51 6.89 14.72
CA LEU A 71 4.06 5.60 14.32
C LEU A 71 5.16 5.12 15.28
N ARG A 72 6.08 6.02 15.70
CA ARG A 72 7.10 5.68 16.69
C ARG A 72 6.51 5.28 18.03
N ALA A 73 5.46 5.96 18.48
CA ALA A 73 4.80 5.67 19.74
C ALA A 73 4.01 4.35 19.73
N THR A 74 3.54 3.88 18.57
CA THR A 74 2.71 2.68 18.44
C THR A 74 3.53 1.44 18.09
N THR A 75 4.32 1.48 17.05
CA THR A 75 5.00 0.31 16.47
C THR A 75 6.50 0.51 16.22
N GLY A 76 7.01 1.70 16.50
CA GLY A 76 8.41 2.07 16.29
C GLY A 76 8.75 2.39 14.83
N TRP A 77 7.74 2.64 13.99
CA TRP A 77 7.92 3.07 12.60
C TRP A 77 8.03 4.59 12.49
N GLU A 78 8.56 5.05 11.37
CA GLU A 78 8.56 6.47 10.98
C GLU A 78 8.42 6.62 9.46
N CYS A 79 8.00 7.79 9.01
CA CYS A 79 7.99 8.15 7.60
C CYS A 79 9.40 8.52 7.13
N ALA A 80 9.73 8.13 5.90
CA ALA A 80 10.96 8.53 5.22
C ALA A 80 10.60 9.34 3.98
N GLU A 81 11.07 10.56 3.90
CA GLU A 81 10.95 11.39 2.71
C GLU A 81 11.68 10.73 1.54
N VAL A 82 10.96 10.51 0.43
CA VAL A 82 11.52 9.94 -0.79
C VAL A 82 11.00 10.68 -2.03
N PRO A 83 11.74 10.66 -3.16
CA PRO A 83 11.20 11.09 -4.44
C PRO A 83 10.11 10.11 -4.91
N ALA A 84 9.33 10.49 -5.91
CA ALA A 84 8.19 9.72 -6.42
C ALA A 84 8.54 8.25 -6.77
N LEU A 85 9.73 8.01 -7.33
CA LEU A 85 10.21 6.66 -7.62
C LEU A 85 11.54 6.40 -6.91
N ILE A 86 11.60 5.28 -6.20
CA ILE A 86 12.81 4.77 -5.57
C ILE A 86 13.15 3.37 -6.11
N SER A 87 14.41 2.95 -5.97
CA SER A 87 14.83 1.61 -6.34
C SER A 87 14.25 0.58 -5.36
N PHE A 88 14.08 -0.67 -5.82
CA PHE A 88 13.71 -1.77 -4.93
C PHE A 88 14.68 -1.96 -3.76
N ASP A 89 15.99 -1.77 -4.00
CA ASP A 89 16.97 -1.83 -2.92
C ASP A 89 16.69 -0.79 -1.84
N LYS A 90 16.39 0.47 -2.23
CA LYS A 90 16.05 1.53 -1.29
C LYS A 90 14.72 1.29 -0.59
N PHE A 91 13.72 0.79 -1.31
CA PHE A 91 12.42 0.42 -0.75
C PHE A 91 12.57 -0.62 0.36
N PHE A 92 13.23 -1.74 0.07
CA PHE A 92 13.44 -2.79 1.05
C PHE A 92 14.35 -2.37 2.22
N GLU A 93 15.39 -1.56 1.96
CA GLU A 93 16.23 -0.98 3.00
C GLU A 93 15.39 -0.16 4.00
N LEU A 94 14.51 0.69 3.51
CA LEU A 94 13.64 1.51 4.34
C LEU A 94 12.70 0.64 5.19
N LEU A 95 11.98 -0.29 4.59
CA LEU A 95 11.07 -1.18 5.33
C LEU A 95 11.81 -2.04 6.35
N ALA A 96 12.99 -2.56 6.02
CA ALA A 96 13.83 -3.34 6.95
C ALA A 96 14.31 -2.54 8.15
N ASN A 97 14.29 -1.21 8.08
CA ASN A 97 14.64 -0.30 9.16
C ASN A 97 13.42 0.41 9.78
N LYS A 98 12.20 -0.12 9.57
CA LYS A 98 10.93 0.45 10.04
C LYS A 98 10.72 1.90 9.58
N ARG A 99 11.15 2.22 8.37
CA ARG A 99 10.94 3.50 7.73
C ARG A 99 10.03 3.31 6.53
N PHE A 100 8.86 3.94 6.57
CA PHE A 100 7.91 3.84 5.48
C PHE A 100 8.19 4.93 4.44
N PRO A 101 8.46 4.58 3.17
CA PRO A 101 8.74 5.58 2.14
C PRO A 101 7.48 6.39 1.84
N VAL A 102 7.59 7.71 1.89
CA VAL A 102 6.51 8.64 1.57
C VAL A 102 6.99 9.59 0.49
N ALA A 103 6.40 9.47 -0.69
CA ALA A 103 6.66 10.38 -1.80
C ALA A 103 6.10 11.77 -1.48
N THR A 104 6.95 12.80 -1.54
CA THR A 104 6.61 14.15 -1.11
C THR A 104 6.08 15.02 -2.25
N PHE A 105 5.11 14.50 -2.97
CA PHE A 105 4.27 15.24 -3.92
C PHE A 105 2.81 14.84 -3.73
N ILE A 106 1.89 15.66 -4.18
CA ILE A 106 0.47 15.35 -4.27
C ILE A 106 0.04 15.40 -5.74
N ARG A 107 -0.90 14.55 -6.14
CA ARG A 107 -1.46 14.51 -7.49
C ARG A 107 -2.04 15.83 -7.93
N SER A 108 -2.05 16.07 -9.23
CA SER A 108 -2.70 17.24 -9.82
C SER A 108 -4.24 17.07 -9.88
N ARG A 109 -4.93 18.15 -10.25
CA ARG A 109 -6.39 18.12 -10.45
C ARG A 109 -6.80 17.21 -11.61
N GLU A 110 -5.99 17.15 -12.64
CA GLU A 110 -6.21 16.30 -13.82
C GLU A 110 -6.09 14.81 -13.46
N GLU A 111 -5.30 14.49 -12.43
CA GLU A 111 -5.04 13.13 -11.95
C GLU A 111 -5.83 12.80 -10.67
N PHE A 112 -6.80 13.63 -10.30
CA PHE A 112 -7.51 13.54 -9.03
C PHE A 112 -8.16 12.18 -8.78
N ASP A 113 -8.70 11.55 -9.84
CA ASP A 113 -9.38 10.26 -9.74
C ASP A 113 -8.48 9.06 -10.02
N TYR A 114 -7.37 9.27 -10.73
CA TYR A 114 -6.45 8.20 -11.07
C TYR A 114 -5.01 8.71 -11.17
N LEU A 115 -4.12 8.11 -10.40
CA LEU A 115 -2.71 8.41 -10.37
C LEU A 115 -1.89 7.14 -10.63
N GLN A 116 -0.83 7.23 -11.45
CA GLN A 116 0.02 6.08 -11.79
C GLN A 116 1.10 5.81 -10.74
N GLU A 117 1.63 6.85 -10.12
CA GLU A 117 2.68 6.75 -9.10
C GLU A 117 2.10 7.14 -7.73
N PRO A 118 2.43 6.42 -6.64
CA PRO A 118 1.88 6.73 -5.33
C PRO A 118 2.30 8.14 -4.88
N ASP A 119 1.34 8.94 -4.47
CA ASP A 119 1.54 10.28 -3.91
C ASP A 119 1.42 10.28 -2.38
N ILE A 120 1.66 11.42 -1.75
CA ILE A 120 1.60 11.55 -0.28
C ILE A 120 0.23 11.16 0.30
N PHE A 121 -0.87 11.36 -0.46
CA PHE A 121 -2.20 10.93 -0.01
C PHE A 121 -2.29 9.41 0.07
N HIS A 122 -1.86 8.71 -0.98
CA HIS A 122 -1.82 7.25 -1.01
C HIS A 122 -0.95 6.69 0.12
N GLU A 123 0.27 7.23 0.28
CA GLU A 123 1.21 6.72 1.26
C GLU A 123 0.76 6.95 2.71
N ILE A 124 0.27 8.15 3.04
CA ILE A 124 -0.14 8.46 4.41
C ILE A 124 -1.53 7.90 4.71
N PHE A 125 -2.53 8.24 3.92
CA PHE A 125 -3.90 7.80 4.17
C PHE A 125 -4.05 6.29 3.97
N GLY A 126 -3.50 5.75 2.88
CA GLY A 126 -3.64 4.33 2.55
C GLY A 126 -2.88 3.40 3.49
N HIS A 127 -1.66 3.75 3.90
CA HIS A 127 -0.77 2.82 4.60
C HIS A 127 -0.47 3.16 6.05
N CYS A 128 -0.28 4.45 6.40
CA CYS A 128 0.23 4.79 7.74
C CYS A 128 -0.75 4.45 8.86
N ALA A 129 -2.07 4.44 8.60
CA ALA A 129 -3.05 4.02 9.58
C ALA A 129 -2.85 2.55 9.99
N MET A 130 -2.66 1.65 9.03
CA MET A 130 -2.40 0.23 9.30
C MET A 130 -1.04 0.00 9.96
N LEU A 131 -0.03 0.82 9.70
CA LEU A 131 1.26 0.73 10.38
C LEU A 131 1.20 1.01 11.88
N THR A 132 0.09 1.55 12.40
CA THR A 132 -0.16 1.65 13.85
C THR A 132 -0.58 0.32 14.47
N ASN A 133 -0.94 -0.69 13.65
CA ASN A 133 -1.30 -2.03 14.09
C ASN A 133 -0.05 -2.92 14.19
N PRO A 134 0.20 -3.61 15.32
CA PRO A 134 1.42 -4.40 15.51
C PRO A 134 1.60 -5.55 14.52
N ALA A 135 0.53 -6.26 14.13
CA ALA A 135 0.61 -7.39 13.21
C ALA A 135 0.99 -6.93 11.80
N PHE A 136 0.33 -5.89 11.31
CA PHE A 136 0.63 -5.28 10.00
C PHE A 136 2.06 -4.69 9.97
N ALA A 137 2.45 -4.01 11.03
CA ALA A 137 3.78 -3.41 11.17
C ALA A 137 4.90 -4.45 11.20
N GLU A 138 4.72 -5.57 11.93
CA GLU A 138 5.69 -6.66 11.97
C GLU A 138 5.78 -7.40 10.64
N PHE A 139 4.64 -7.67 9.99
CA PHE A 139 4.63 -8.25 8.64
C PHE A 139 5.39 -7.37 7.65
N THR A 140 5.12 -6.07 7.64
CA THR A 140 5.78 -5.12 6.74
C THR A 140 7.30 -5.04 7.00
N HIS A 141 7.72 -5.07 8.27
CA HIS A 141 9.13 -5.08 8.65
C HIS A 141 9.84 -6.36 8.21
N THR A 142 9.23 -7.52 8.49
CA THR A 142 9.78 -8.83 8.07
C THR A 142 9.87 -8.93 6.56
N TYR A 143 8.83 -8.46 5.85
CA TYR A 143 8.84 -8.36 4.40
C TYR A 143 10.01 -7.51 3.89
N GLY A 144 10.26 -6.36 4.52
CA GLY A 144 11.40 -5.50 4.21
C GLY A 144 12.75 -6.23 4.33
N LYS A 145 12.95 -6.96 5.43
CA LYS A 145 14.18 -7.77 5.66
C LYS A 145 14.33 -8.88 4.61
N LEU A 146 13.25 -9.59 4.32
CA LEU A 146 13.26 -10.65 3.30
C LEU A 146 13.65 -10.10 1.93
N GLY A 147 13.01 -9.01 1.51
CA GLY A 147 13.28 -8.39 0.22
C GLY A 147 14.68 -7.79 0.12
N LEU A 148 15.23 -7.27 1.24
CA LEU A 148 16.60 -6.77 1.27
C LEU A 148 17.62 -7.90 1.05
N ALA A 149 17.40 -9.07 1.65
CA ALA A 149 18.26 -10.26 1.53
C ALA A 149 18.04 -11.04 0.22
N ALA A 150 16.86 -10.90 -0.41
CA ALA A 150 16.47 -11.69 -1.57
C ALA A 150 17.19 -11.29 -2.86
N SER A 151 17.35 -12.26 -3.76
CA SER A 151 17.82 -12.01 -5.13
C SER A 151 16.80 -11.14 -5.91
N LYS A 152 17.25 -10.49 -7.00
CA LYS A 152 16.35 -9.74 -7.90
C LYS A 152 15.22 -10.60 -8.46
N GLN A 153 15.48 -11.88 -8.70
CA GLN A 153 14.48 -12.82 -9.21
C GLN A 153 13.42 -13.14 -8.13
N ASP A 154 13.84 -13.34 -6.88
CA ASP A 154 12.93 -13.64 -5.76
C ASP A 154 12.06 -12.46 -5.39
N ARG A 155 12.61 -11.24 -5.48
CA ARG A 155 11.86 -10.00 -5.25
C ARG A 155 10.64 -9.85 -6.15
N VAL A 156 10.66 -10.42 -7.36
CA VAL A 156 9.49 -10.42 -8.26
C VAL A 156 8.34 -11.26 -7.68
N PHE A 157 8.64 -12.33 -6.94
CA PHE A 157 7.65 -13.12 -6.22
C PHE A 157 7.18 -12.39 -4.96
N LEU A 158 8.11 -11.86 -4.17
CA LEU A 158 7.78 -11.06 -2.99
C LEU A 158 6.93 -9.83 -3.33
N ALA A 159 7.14 -9.20 -4.47
CA ALA A 159 6.29 -8.08 -4.92
C ALA A 159 4.81 -8.47 -5.06
N ARG A 160 4.49 -9.73 -5.41
CA ARG A 160 3.12 -10.23 -5.46
C ARG A 160 2.53 -10.37 -4.05
N LEU A 161 3.33 -10.83 -3.09
CA LEU A 161 2.89 -10.90 -1.69
C LEU A 161 2.52 -9.50 -1.18
N TYR A 162 3.38 -8.50 -1.39
CA TYR A 162 3.10 -7.12 -1.03
C TYR A 162 1.82 -6.60 -1.70
N TRP A 163 1.71 -6.84 -3.02
CA TRP A 163 0.56 -6.42 -3.80
C TRP A 163 -0.76 -6.95 -3.26
N PHE A 164 -0.85 -8.24 -3.01
CA PHE A 164 -2.09 -8.89 -2.57
C PHE A 164 -2.33 -8.86 -1.06
N THR A 165 -1.44 -8.22 -0.28
CA THR A 165 -1.61 -7.99 1.16
C THR A 165 -1.63 -6.50 1.47
N ILE A 166 -0.48 -5.86 1.52
CA ILE A 166 -0.32 -4.45 1.94
C ILE A 166 -1.12 -3.50 1.04
N GLU A 167 -1.16 -3.76 -0.28
CA GLU A 167 -1.87 -2.91 -1.24
C GLU A 167 -3.34 -3.30 -1.43
N PHE A 168 -3.62 -4.57 -1.67
CA PHE A 168 -4.94 -5.04 -2.10
C PHE A 168 -5.53 -6.14 -1.21
N GLY A 169 -5.20 -6.10 0.08
CA GLY A 169 -5.69 -7.09 1.04
C GLY A 169 -7.11 -6.81 1.54
N LEU A 170 -7.88 -7.90 1.71
CA LEU A 170 -9.22 -7.89 2.28
C LEU A 170 -9.28 -8.78 3.52
N LEU A 171 -10.21 -8.46 4.43
CA LEU A 171 -10.57 -9.27 5.60
C LEU A 171 -11.97 -9.85 5.44
N LYS A 172 -12.13 -11.09 5.91
CA LYS A 172 -13.43 -11.71 6.11
C LYS A 172 -13.80 -11.60 7.58
N THR A 173 -14.78 -10.75 7.89
CA THR A 173 -15.29 -10.55 9.25
C THR A 173 -16.67 -11.18 9.43
N ALA A 174 -17.20 -11.17 10.66
CA ALA A 174 -18.57 -11.63 10.93
C ALA A 174 -19.61 -10.78 10.19
N ASP A 175 -19.32 -9.50 9.99
CA ASP A 175 -20.23 -8.54 9.35
C ASP A 175 -19.98 -8.38 7.84
N GLY A 176 -19.22 -9.29 7.23
CA GLY A 176 -18.90 -9.30 5.81
C GLY A 176 -17.44 -8.97 5.51
N LEU A 177 -17.17 -8.58 4.28
CA LEU A 177 -15.81 -8.22 3.86
C LEU A 177 -15.43 -6.81 4.30
N ARG A 178 -14.16 -6.64 4.68
CA ARG A 178 -13.55 -5.34 5.03
C ARG A 178 -12.22 -5.19 4.31
N ILE A 179 -11.79 -3.96 4.15
CA ILE A 179 -10.57 -3.60 3.43
C ILE A 179 -9.49 -3.22 4.44
N TYR A 180 -8.28 -3.77 4.28
CA TYR A 180 -7.09 -3.32 4.99
C TYR A 180 -5.96 -2.86 4.05
N GLY A 181 -6.05 -3.18 2.75
CA GLY A 181 -5.02 -2.84 1.76
C GLY A 181 -5.04 -1.36 1.38
N GLY A 182 -3.86 -0.71 1.44
CA GLY A 182 -3.70 0.73 1.24
C GLY A 182 -4.05 1.20 -0.17
N GLY A 183 -3.75 0.38 -1.17
CA GLY A 183 -4.10 0.67 -2.57
C GLY A 183 -5.60 0.71 -2.80
N ILE A 184 -6.37 -0.12 -2.09
CA ILE A 184 -7.82 -0.06 -2.13
C ILE A 184 -8.33 1.15 -1.32
N LEU A 185 -7.84 1.33 -0.08
CA LEU A 185 -8.31 2.35 0.85
C LEU A 185 -8.09 3.78 0.36
N SER A 186 -7.09 4.02 -0.48
CA SER A 186 -6.78 5.33 -1.06
C SER A 186 -7.44 5.57 -2.43
N SER A 187 -8.15 4.58 -2.99
CA SER A 187 -8.80 4.64 -4.29
C SER A 187 -10.32 4.55 -4.17
N PRO A 188 -11.08 5.59 -4.50
CA PRO A 188 -12.54 5.55 -4.37
C PRO A 188 -13.19 4.46 -5.25
N GLY A 189 -12.68 4.29 -6.47
CA GLY A 189 -13.19 3.27 -7.40
C GLY A 189 -12.90 1.85 -6.93
N GLU A 190 -11.65 1.58 -6.51
CA GLU A 190 -11.26 0.24 -6.06
C GLU A 190 -11.95 -0.12 -4.73
N THR A 191 -12.17 0.84 -3.83
CA THR A 191 -12.88 0.63 -2.55
C THR A 191 -14.29 0.05 -2.78
N VAL A 192 -15.03 0.61 -3.72
CA VAL A 192 -16.37 0.12 -4.06
C VAL A 192 -16.29 -1.19 -4.85
N TYR A 193 -15.43 -1.24 -5.86
CA TYR A 193 -15.29 -2.39 -6.74
C TYR A 193 -14.84 -3.66 -5.98
N ALA A 194 -13.88 -3.54 -5.08
CA ALA A 194 -13.34 -4.67 -4.33
C ALA A 194 -14.40 -5.40 -3.48
N LEU A 195 -15.40 -4.69 -2.96
CA LEU A 195 -16.43 -5.27 -2.10
C LEU A 195 -17.74 -5.54 -2.83
N GLU A 196 -18.17 -4.65 -3.72
CA GLU A 196 -19.53 -4.64 -4.25
C GLU A 196 -19.65 -5.27 -5.66
N SER A 197 -18.57 -5.26 -6.47
CA SER A 197 -18.61 -5.86 -7.79
C SER A 197 -18.62 -7.39 -7.70
N ALA A 198 -19.41 -8.03 -8.55
CA ALA A 198 -19.38 -9.47 -8.72
C ALA A 198 -18.24 -9.97 -9.64
N THR A 199 -17.51 -9.04 -10.28
CA THR A 199 -16.50 -9.37 -11.28
C THR A 199 -15.23 -9.99 -10.68
N PRO A 200 -14.61 -9.41 -9.59
CA PRO A 200 -13.36 -9.94 -9.08
C PRO A 200 -13.58 -11.22 -8.29
N GLU A 201 -12.65 -12.14 -8.44
CA GLU A 201 -12.59 -13.33 -7.59
C GLU A 201 -12.05 -12.92 -6.20
N ARG A 202 -12.55 -13.57 -5.15
CA ARG A 202 -12.10 -13.38 -3.77
C ARG A 202 -11.79 -14.74 -3.17
N LYS A 203 -10.50 -15.00 -2.94
CA LYS A 203 -10.00 -16.28 -2.44
C LYS A 203 -9.52 -16.18 -1.00
N PRO A 204 -9.58 -17.25 -0.22
CA PRO A 204 -8.84 -17.33 1.03
C PRO A 204 -7.34 -17.06 0.79
N PHE A 205 -6.67 -16.47 1.78
CA PHE A 205 -5.23 -16.28 1.75
C PHE A 205 -4.52 -17.65 1.60
N ASP A 206 -3.64 -17.73 0.61
CA ASP A 206 -2.67 -18.79 0.44
C ASP A 206 -1.39 -18.18 -0.11
N ALA A 207 -0.29 -18.31 0.64
CA ALA A 207 0.96 -17.63 0.29
C ALA A 207 1.53 -18.13 -1.04
N VAL A 208 1.45 -19.44 -1.33
CA VAL A 208 1.96 -20.00 -2.60
C VAL A 208 1.11 -19.55 -3.77
N ASP A 209 -0.22 -19.54 -3.61
CA ASP A 209 -1.15 -19.05 -4.65
C ASP A 209 -0.89 -17.57 -4.97
N ILE A 210 -0.72 -16.74 -3.92
CA ILE A 210 -0.36 -15.32 -4.05
C ILE A 210 0.96 -15.13 -4.82
N LEU A 211 2.03 -15.81 -4.41
CA LEU A 211 3.35 -15.70 -5.04
C LEU A 211 3.34 -16.08 -6.52
N ARG A 212 2.39 -16.92 -6.95
CA ARG A 212 2.20 -17.38 -8.33
C ARG A 212 1.23 -16.53 -9.15
N THR A 213 0.47 -15.62 -8.52
CA THR A 213 -0.58 -14.84 -9.19
C THR A 213 -0.03 -13.58 -9.86
N PRO A 214 -0.07 -13.47 -11.20
CA PRO A 214 0.31 -12.24 -11.89
C PRO A 214 -0.68 -11.10 -11.59
N TYR A 215 -0.18 -9.86 -11.58
CA TYR A 215 -0.99 -8.66 -11.41
C TYR A 215 -0.62 -7.55 -12.40
N ARG A 216 -1.48 -6.56 -12.53
CA ARG A 216 -1.25 -5.29 -13.24
C ARG A 216 -1.64 -4.13 -12.34
N ILE A 217 -0.84 -3.06 -12.42
CA ILE A 217 -1.03 -1.85 -11.58
C ILE A 217 -2.01 -0.84 -12.20
N ASP A 218 -2.40 -1.01 -13.45
CA ASP A 218 -3.16 -0.05 -14.26
C ASP A 218 -4.59 -0.53 -14.58
N ILE A 219 -5.12 -1.45 -13.80
CA ILE A 219 -6.49 -1.98 -13.93
C ILE A 219 -7.09 -2.23 -12.55
N MET A 220 -8.43 -2.24 -12.45
CA MET A 220 -9.14 -2.81 -11.29
C MET A 220 -8.71 -4.26 -11.12
N GLN A 221 -8.47 -4.69 -9.87
CA GLN A 221 -7.90 -6.01 -9.64
C GLN A 221 -8.92 -7.12 -9.93
N PRO A 222 -8.57 -8.12 -10.76
CA PRO A 222 -9.47 -9.23 -11.07
C PRO A 222 -9.55 -10.27 -9.96
N ILE A 223 -8.70 -10.19 -8.97
CA ILE A 223 -8.62 -11.12 -7.83
C ILE A 223 -8.11 -10.44 -6.57
N TYR A 224 -8.69 -10.80 -5.43
CA TYR A 224 -8.26 -10.41 -4.09
C TYR A 224 -8.08 -11.64 -3.21
N PHE A 225 -7.24 -11.53 -2.17
CA PHE A 225 -7.04 -12.57 -1.18
C PHE A 225 -7.53 -12.10 0.19
N LEU A 226 -8.16 -13.02 0.92
CA LEU A 226 -8.89 -12.76 2.16
C LEU A 226 -8.12 -13.34 3.35
N LEU A 227 -7.76 -12.51 4.32
CA LEU A 227 -7.43 -12.96 5.67
C LEU A 227 -8.71 -13.14 6.50
N ASN A 228 -8.68 -13.99 7.52
CA ASN A 228 -9.78 -14.12 8.47
C ASN A 228 -9.64 -13.13 9.64
N ASN A 229 -8.41 -12.74 9.96
CA ASN A 229 -8.08 -11.78 10.99
C ASN A 229 -6.83 -11.02 10.57
N ILE A 230 -6.68 -9.74 10.95
CA ILE A 230 -5.46 -8.99 10.70
C ILE A 230 -4.24 -9.59 11.43
N ASP A 231 -4.47 -10.21 12.58
CA ASP A 231 -3.42 -10.88 13.36
C ASP A 231 -2.84 -12.11 12.63
N ASP A 232 -3.53 -12.68 11.64
CA ASP A 232 -2.97 -13.73 10.77
C ASP A 232 -1.68 -13.25 10.07
N LEU A 233 -1.47 -11.94 9.94
CA LEU A 233 -0.23 -11.37 9.42
C LEU A 233 1.00 -11.67 10.29
N PHE A 234 0.83 -11.86 11.61
CA PHE A 234 1.92 -12.36 12.46
C PHE A 234 2.37 -13.75 12.03
N ASP A 235 1.41 -14.65 11.78
CA ASP A 235 1.71 -16.00 11.34
C ASP A 235 2.39 -15.99 9.97
N VAL A 236 1.87 -15.17 9.05
CA VAL A 236 2.46 -14.98 7.71
C VAL A 236 3.88 -14.43 7.79
N ALA A 237 4.16 -13.49 8.70
CA ALA A 237 5.50 -12.94 8.92
C ALA A 237 6.52 -13.98 9.39
N HIS A 238 6.06 -15.07 10.01
CA HIS A 238 6.90 -16.14 10.55
C HIS A 238 6.99 -17.38 9.66
N LEU A 239 6.31 -17.39 8.50
CA LEU A 239 6.49 -18.44 7.50
C LEU A 239 7.90 -18.43 6.93
N ASP A 240 8.41 -19.61 6.56
CA ASP A 240 9.61 -19.71 5.72
C ASP A 240 9.26 -19.24 4.29
N MET A 241 9.14 -17.91 4.14
CA MET A 241 8.70 -17.28 2.89
C MET A 241 9.64 -17.61 1.73
N MET A 242 10.93 -17.79 1.99
CA MET A 242 11.87 -18.15 0.91
C MET A 242 11.69 -19.58 0.42
N ALA A 243 11.35 -20.52 1.30
CA ALA A 243 10.96 -21.87 0.88
C ALA A 243 9.66 -21.85 0.05
N LEU A 244 8.69 -20.99 0.40
CA LEU A 244 7.47 -20.80 -0.39
C LEU A 244 7.74 -20.14 -1.76
N VAL A 245 8.69 -19.23 -1.85
CA VAL A 245 9.15 -18.66 -3.12
C VAL A 245 9.75 -19.75 -4.02
N GLU A 246 10.62 -20.63 -3.48
CA GLU A 246 11.15 -21.75 -4.25
C GLU A 246 10.07 -22.73 -4.70
N GLN A 247 9.09 -23.02 -3.85
CA GLN A 247 7.92 -23.81 -4.22
C GLN A 247 7.11 -23.14 -5.34
N ALA A 248 6.87 -21.84 -5.25
CA ALA A 248 6.14 -21.08 -6.27
C ALA A 248 6.87 -21.09 -7.62
N LYS A 249 8.22 -20.99 -7.61
CA LYS A 249 9.04 -21.11 -8.82
C LYS A 249 8.91 -22.49 -9.45
N ALA A 250 8.99 -23.54 -8.65
CA ALA A 250 8.89 -24.92 -9.14
C ALA A 250 7.50 -25.21 -9.77
N LEU A 251 6.44 -24.63 -9.22
CA LEU A 251 5.07 -24.81 -9.71
C LEU A 251 4.75 -23.89 -10.91
N GLY A 252 5.53 -22.84 -11.15
CA GLY A 252 5.30 -21.83 -12.18
C GLY A 252 4.17 -20.85 -11.84
N LEU A 253 4.04 -19.80 -12.65
CA LEU A 253 2.99 -18.79 -12.46
C LEU A 253 1.62 -19.32 -12.90
N HIS A 254 0.58 -18.77 -12.31
CA HIS A 254 -0.77 -18.94 -12.83
C HIS A 254 -0.96 -18.16 -14.15
N GLU A 255 -1.93 -18.58 -14.95
CA GLU A 255 -2.35 -17.82 -16.11
C GLU A 255 -2.88 -16.44 -15.68
N PRO A 256 -2.47 -15.34 -16.35
CA PRO A 256 -2.97 -14.01 -16.06
C PRO A 256 -4.50 -13.92 -16.19
N ARG A 257 -5.16 -13.33 -15.22
CA ARG A 257 -6.62 -13.09 -15.24
C ARG A 257 -7.02 -11.78 -15.91
N PHE A 258 -6.11 -11.23 -16.71
CA PHE A 258 -6.28 -9.97 -17.44
C PHE A 258 -5.70 -10.08 -18.85
N GLN A 259 -6.21 -9.26 -19.75
CA GLN A 259 -5.66 -9.20 -21.12
C GLN A 259 -4.28 -8.53 -21.11
N PRO A 260 -3.34 -8.96 -21.94
CA PRO A 260 -2.07 -8.27 -22.13
C PRO A 260 -2.29 -6.79 -22.45
N LYS A 261 -1.40 -5.92 -21.94
CA LYS A 261 -1.44 -4.50 -22.27
C LYS A 261 -1.31 -4.34 -23.78
N GLN A 262 -2.33 -3.76 -24.45
CA GLN A 262 -2.23 -3.46 -25.86
C GLN A 262 -1.06 -2.48 -26.04
N LYS A 263 -0.11 -2.83 -26.89
CA LYS A 263 0.93 -1.88 -27.31
C LYS A 263 0.19 -0.75 -28.01
N GLN A 264 0.21 0.44 -27.42
CA GLN A 264 -0.18 1.63 -28.17
C GLN A 264 0.72 1.67 -29.41
N ALA A 265 0.12 1.61 -30.58
CA ALA A 265 0.82 1.85 -31.82
C ALA A 265 1.36 3.28 -31.76
N SER A 266 2.70 3.39 -31.75
CA SER A 266 3.45 4.65 -31.82
C SER A 266 3.27 5.32 -33.19
#